data_3ca44fce7bf5be54a1f14505a0d4eef0
#
_entry.id   3ca44fce7bf5be54a1f14505a0d4eef0
#
_cell.length_a   1.000
_cell.length_b   1.000
_cell.length_c   1.000
_cell.angle_alpha   90.00
_cell.angle_beta   90.00
_cell.angle_gamma   90.00
#
_symmetry.space_group_name_H-M   'P 1'
#
loop_
_entity.id
_entity.type
_entity.pdbx_description
1 polymer ?
#
loop_
_entity_poly.entity_id
_entity_poly.type
_entity_poly.pdbx_seq_one_letter_code
_entity_poly.pdbx_strand_id
1 'polypeptide(L)'
;YDVIAQSPLERATLLLGDLPGITAFPVLRPGSARGTGDLDVAVSRSKRWDGAFSLDNHGNRYAGSNRGRINLALNGFVAFGDRLSMALLRSDKGMTLGEIGYGFAVTSSGLRAETKLSHNFYALESSFEGFEGTAETASVALHYPLKRSVQTNLTVSIEGKHDRLTDTLNGASVDNKTSKAGTARLQFDHRDAWLGAGQTFGSIGLHLGDI
;
A
#
# COMPACT_ATOMS: atom_id res chain seq x y z
N TYR A 1 -15.87 29.89 -20.45
CA TYR A 1 -15.47 28.64 -21.13
C TYR A 1 -14.03 28.35 -20.77
N ASP A 2 -13.78 27.22 -20.15
CA ASP A 2 -12.41 26.79 -19.85
C ASP A 2 -11.85 26.01 -21.03
N VAL A 3 -10.60 26.27 -21.37
CA VAL A 3 -9.91 25.53 -22.44
C VAL A 3 -9.62 24.12 -21.91
N ILE A 4 -10.06 23.09 -22.63
CA ILE A 4 -9.72 21.71 -22.31
C ILE A 4 -8.23 21.53 -22.59
N ALA A 5 -7.43 21.54 -21.51
CA ALA A 5 -6.00 21.26 -21.58
C ALA A 5 -5.75 19.76 -21.38
N GLN A 6 -4.87 19.18 -22.20
CA GLN A 6 -4.57 17.76 -22.17
C GLN A 6 -4.04 17.30 -20.80
N SER A 7 -3.13 18.05 -20.21
CA SER A 7 -2.44 17.64 -18.96
C SER A 7 -3.37 17.53 -17.74
N PRO A 8 -4.27 18.50 -17.44
CA PRO A 8 -5.24 18.35 -16.35
C PRO A 8 -6.22 17.21 -16.59
N LEU A 9 -6.66 17.02 -17.83
CA LEU A 9 -7.57 15.94 -18.21
C LEU A 9 -6.92 14.56 -18.00
N GLU A 10 -5.71 14.39 -18.50
CA GLU A 10 -4.92 13.17 -18.32
C GLU A 10 -4.72 12.87 -16.84
N ARG A 11 -4.31 13.88 -16.05
CA ARG A 11 -4.14 13.73 -14.61
C ARG A 11 -5.43 13.27 -13.91
N ALA A 12 -6.55 13.94 -14.18
CA ALA A 12 -7.82 13.61 -13.54
C ALA A 12 -8.28 12.17 -13.87
N THR A 13 -8.13 11.77 -15.12
CA THR A 13 -8.47 10.42 -15.60
C THR A 13 -7.59 9.36 -14.92
N LEU A 14 -6.29 9.60 -14.85
CA LEU A 14 -5.35 8.68 -14.22
C LEU A 14 -5.60 8.56 -12.72
N LEU A 15 -5.86 9.67 -12.02
CA LEU A 15 -6.20 9.66 -10.60
C LEU A 15 -7.49 8.88 -10.30
N LEU A 16 -8.48 8.98 -11.18
CA LEU A 16 -9.71 8.21 -11.06
C LEU A 16 -9.45 6.71 -11.28
N GLY A 17 -8.61 6.36 -12.25
CA GLY A 17 -8.20 4.98 -12.52
C GLY A 17 -7.28 4.37 -11.44
N ASP A 18 -6.61 5.20 -10.65
CA ASP A 18 -5.78 4.75 -9.52
C ASP A 18 -6.62 4.35 -8.28
N LEU A 19 -7.92 4.62 -8.28
CA LEU A 19 -8.80 4.23 -7.19
C LEU A 19 -9.03 2.71 -7.16
N PRO A 20 -8.86 2.04 -6.02
CA PRO A 20 -9.07 0.60 -5.90
C PRO A 20 -10.48 0.18 -6.32
N GLY A 21 -10.57 -0.85 -7.15
CA GLY A 21 -11.84 -1.41 -7.59
C GLY A 21 -12.62 -0.52 -8.56
N ILE A 22 -11.97 0.47 -9.17
CA ILE A 22 -12.56 1.39 -10.12
C ILE A 22 -11.87 1.23 -11.48
N THR A 23 -12.68 1.28 -12.53
CA THR A 23 -12.19 1.40 -13.91
C THR A 23 -12.86 2.61 -14.54
N ALA A 24 -12.08 3.51 -15.10
CA ALA A 24 -12.55 4.73 -15.74
C ALA A 24 -12.19 4.71 -17.22
N PHE A 25 -13.18 4.99 -18.06
CA PHE A 25 -13.03 5.11 -19.52
C PHE A 25 -13.45 6.52 -19.95
N PRO A 26 -12.49 7.44 -20.14
CA PRO A 26 -12.79 8.77 -20.66
C PRO A 26 -12.98 8.73 -22.16
N VAL A 27 -14.03 9.39 -22.64
CA VAL A 27 -14.34 9.59 -24.07
C VAL A 27 -14.56 11.08 -24.31
N LEU A 28 -13.74 11.67 -25.14
CA LEU A 28 -13.92 13.06 -25.59
C LEU A 28 -14.86 13.08 -26.80
N ARG A 29 -15.92 13.85 -26.73
CA ARG A 29 -16.89 14.04 -27.82
C ARG A 29 -16.95 15.51 -28.27
N PRO A 30 -17.35 15.78 -29.51
CA PRO A 30 -17.69 17.15 -29.91
C PRO A 30 -18.81 17.69 -29.02
N GLY A 31 -18.63 18.91 -28.51
CA GLY A 31 -19.67 19.58 -27.72
C GLY A 31 -20.78 20.16 -28.59
N SER A 32 -21.82 20.64 -27.93
CA SER A 32 -23.01 21.21 -28.58
C SER A 32 -22.75 22.56 -29.33
N ALA A 33 -21.73 23.31 -28.91
CA ALA A 33 -21.33 24.55 -29.52
C ALA A 33 -20.02 24.40 -30.32
N ARG A 34 -19.84 25.24 -31.35
CA ARG A 34 -18.59 25.23 -32.14
C ARG A 34 -17.38 25.51 -31.28
N GLY A 35 -16.34 24.64 -31.38
CA GLY A 35 -15.10 24.77 -30.64
C GLY A 35 -15.18 24.26 -29.18
N THR A 36 -16.27 23.60 -28.81
CA THR A 36 -16.40 22.97 -27.50
C THR A 36 -16.23 21.44 -27.58
N GLY A 37 -15.85 20.82 -26.49
CA GLY A 37 -15.78 19.39 -26.32
C GLY A 37 -16.43 18.97 -25.00
N ASP A 38 -17.10 17.83 -25.01
CA ASP A 38 -17.69 17.20 -23.84
C ASP A 38 -16.83 15.98 -23.45
N LEU A 39 -16.52 15.84 -22.16
CA LEU A 39 -15.83 14.68 -21.63
C LEU A 39 -16.83 13.77 -20.93
N ASP A 40 -17.09 12.63 -21.54
CA ASP A 40 -17.85 11.55 -20.91
C ASP A 40 -16.89 10.60 -20.22
N VAL A 41 -17.04 10.40 -18.91
CA VAL A 41 -16.24 9.42 -18.16
C VAL A 41 -17.16 8.30 -17.70
N ALA A 42 -17.09 7.17 -18.39
CA ALA A 42 -17.76 5.95 -17.94
C ALA A 42 -16.98 5.33 -16.78
N VAL A 43 -17.60 5.29 -15.62
CA VAL A 43 -17.02 4.70 -14.41
C VAL A 43 -17.72 3.39 -14.11
N SER A 44 -16.95 2.32 -14.01
CA SER A 44 -17.44 1.01 -13.63
C SER A 44 -16.69 0.46 -12.41
N ARG A 45 -17.37 -0.37 -11.63
CA ARG A 45 -16.70 -1.13 -10.56
C ARG A 45 -16.02 -2.33 -11.18
N SER A 46 -14.74 -2.50 -10.86
CA SER A 46 -13.98 -3.73 -11.16
C SER A 46 -14.14 -4.75 -10.02
N LYS A 47 -13.18 -5.63 -9.81
CA LYS A 47 -13.23 -6.63 -8.73
C LYS A 47 -13.47 -5.98 -7.36
N ARG A 48 -14.55 -6.40 -6.69
CA ARG A 48 -14.84 -5.96 -5.33
C ARG A 48 -13.91 -6.62 -4.31
N TRP A 49 -13.55 -7.86 -4.51
CA TRP A 49 -12.64 -8.59 -3.64
C TRP A 49 -11.53 -9.25 -4.47
N ASP A 50 -10.38 -9.38 -3.85
CA ASP A 50 -9.23 -10.07 -4.38
C ASP A 50 -8.62 -10.91 -3.27
N GLY A 51 -8.10 -12.09 -3.60
CA GLY A 51 -7.55 -12.99 -2.62
C GLY A 51 -6.47 -13.87 -3.22
N ALA A 52 -5.46 -14.17 -2.40
CA ALA A 52 -4.39 -15.10 -2.74
C ALA A 52 -4.10 -15.99 -1.53
N PHE A 53 -3.85 -17.25 -1.82
CA PHE A 53 -3.34 -18.23 -0.88
C PHE A 53 -2.00 -18.76 -1.39
N SER A 54 -1.02 -18.90 -0.51
CA SER A 54 0.27 -19.48 -0.84
C SER A 54 0.76 -20.39 0.27
N LEU A 55 1.50 -21.43 -0.14
CA LEU A 55 2.28 -22.29 0.75
C LEU A 55 3.72 -22.22 0.29
N ASP A 56 4.62 -22.05 1.22
CA ASP A 56 6.06 -22.02 0.95
C ASP A 56 6.86 -22.63 2.11
N ASN A 57 8.12 -22.95 1.84
CA ASN A 57 9.09 -23.44 2.83
C ASN A 57 10.21 -22.43 3.09
N HIS A 58 9.97 -21.15 2.90
CA HIS A 58 10.95 -20.07 3.06
C HIS A 58 11.06 -19.56 4.51
N GLY A 59 10.45 -20.23 5.47
CA GLY A 59 10.61 -19.94 6.88
C GLY A 59 11.99 -20.36 7.41
N ASN A 60 12.23 -20.12 8.68
CA ASN A 60 13.46 -20.57 9.34
C ASN A 60 13.20 -21.83 10.20
N ARG A 61 14.26 -22.55 10.54
CA ARG A 61 14.16 -23.81 11.28
C ARG A 61 13.66 -23.66 12.74
N TYR A 62 13.76 -22.47 13.32
CA TYR A 62 13.38 -22.22 14.71
C TYR A 62 11.91 -21.78 14.87
N ALA A 63 11.43 -20.94 13.97
CA ALA A 63 10.05 -20.42 14.00
C ALA A 63 9.12 -21.11 12.99
N GLY A 64 9.59 -22.15 12.29
CA GLY A 64 8.84 -22.94 11.30
C GLY A 64 9.28 -22.68 9.87
N SER A 65 9.63 -23.78 9.19
CA SER A 65 10.10 -23.75 7.82
C SER A 65 8.95 -23.65 6.85
N ASN A 66 7.86 -24.39 7.07
CA ASN A 66 6.70 -24.39 6.19
C ASN A 66 5.71 -23.32 6.63
N ARG A 67 5.23 -22.50 5.68
CA ARG A 67 4.33 -21.39 5.95
C ARG A 67 3.12 -21.41 5.03
N GLY A 68 1.97 -21.10 5.61
CA GLY A 68 0.77 -20.78 4.86
C GLY A 68 0.47 -19.28 4.98
N ARG A 69 0.13 -18.62 3.87
CA ARG A 69 -0.27 -17.22 3.83
C ARG A 69 -1.59 -17.06 3.10
N ILE A 70 -2.46 -16.24 3.67
CA ILE A 70 -3.71 -15.79 3.05
C ILE A 70 -3.64 -14.27 2.96
N ASN A 71 -3.92 -13.70 1.80
CA ASN A 71 -4.10 -12.27 1.60
C ASN A 71 -5.50 -12.06 1.03
N LEU A 72 -6.22 -11.10 1.59
CA LEU A 72 -7.56 -10.70 1.15
C LEU A 72 -7.61 -9.19 1.00
N ALA A 73 -8.34 -8.71 0.01
CA ALA A 73 -8.61 -7.31 -0.18
C ALA A 73 -10.06 -7.09 -0.63
N LEU A 74 -10.68 -6.06 -0.06
CA LEU A 74 -12.03 -5.60 -0.39
C LEU A 74 -11.93 -4.16 -0.87
N ASN A 75 -12.37 -3.93 -2.11
CA ASN A 75 -12.43 -2.61 -2.72
C ASN A 75 -13.84 -2.03 -2.58
N GLY A 76 -13.95 -0.75 -2.24
CA GLY A 76 -15.23 -0.11 -1.97
C GLY A 76 -15.91 -0.67 -0.71
N PHE A 77 -15.15 -0.81 0.39
CA PHE A 77 -15.62 -1.41 1.64
C PHE A 77 -16.63 -0.48 2.35
N VAL A 78 -16.25 0.77 2.58
CA VAL A 78 -17.08 1.80 3.20
C VAL A 78 -17.39 2.91 2.22
N ALA A 79 -16.41 3.37 1.44
CA ALA A 79 -16.50 4.51 0.56
C ALA A 79 -16.04 4.19 -0.87
N PHE A 80 -16.32 5.11 -1.79
CA PHE A 80 -15.88 4.99 -3.16
C PHE A 80 -14.34 5.08 -3.25
N GLY A 81 -13.72 4.05 -3.83
CA GLY A 81 -12.27 4.02 -4.06
C GLY A 81 -11.43 3.76 -2.81
N ASP A 82 -12.02 3.26 -1.75
CA ASP A 82 -11.29 2.74 -0.59
C ASP A 82 -10.90 1.27 -0.77
N ARG A 83 -10.02 0.81 0.10
CA ARG A 83 -9.57 -0.59 0.14
C ARG A 83 -9.30 -1.02 1.57
N LEU A 84 -9.95 -2.12 1.97
CA LEU A 84 -9.59 -2.87 3.15
C LEU A 84 -8.69 -4.05 2.73
N SER A 85 -7.54 -4.20 3.35
CA SER A 85 -6.60 -5.31 3.14
C SER A 85 -6.40 -6.09 4.42
N MET A 86 -6.27 -7.41 4.30
CA MET A 86 -5.99 -8.32 5.40
C MET A 86 -4.96 -9.35 4.95
N ALA A 87 -4.00 -9.64 5.81
CA ALA A 87 -3.03 -10.71 5.60
C ALA A 87 -2.91 -11.55 6.86
N LEU A 88 -2.84 -12.86 6.68
CA LEU A 88 -2.54 -13.82 7.73
C LEU A 88 -1.44 -14.75 7.24
N LEU A 89 -0.40 -14.93 8.05
CA LEU A 89 0.64 -15.93 7.83
C LEU A 89 0.75 -16.79 9.08
N ARG A 90 0.84 -18.09 8.88
CA ARG A 90 1.13 -19.05 9.96
C ARG A 90 2.19 -20.05 9.51
N SER A 91 3.14 -20.34 10.39
CA SER A 91 4.12 -21.41 10.19
C SER A 91 3.73 -22.71 10.91
N ASP A 92 4.40 -23.79 10.54
CA ASP A 92 4.26 -25.12 11.17
C ASP A 92 4.72 -25.17 12.63
N LYS A 93 5.55 -24.19 13.08
CA LYS A 93 6.06 -24.08 14.45
C LYS A 93 5.46 -22.92 15.26
N GLY A 94 4.27 -22.46 14.87
CA GLY A 94 3.48 -21.55 15.68
C GLY A 94 3.73 -20.05 15.46
N MET A 95 4.66 -19.63 14.60
CA MET A 95 4.74 -18.23 14.19
C MET A 95 3.44 -17.81 13.53
N THR A 96 2.89 -16.68 13.94
CA THR A 96 1.66 -16.11 13.34
C THR A 96 1.86 -14.62 13.12
N LEU A 97 1.55 -14.14 11.92
CA LEU A 97 1.51 -12.73 11.58
C LEU A 97 0.12 -12.40 11.04
N GLY A 98 -0.55 -11.44 11.66
CA GLY A 98 -1.80 -10.86 11.20
C GLY A 98 -1.59 -9.38 10.85
N GLU A 99 -2.14 -8.94 9.73
CA GLU A 99 -2.12 -7.54 9.30
C GLU A 99 -3.50 -7.14 8.80
N ILE A 100 -3.94 -5.93 9.15
CA ILE A 100 -5.12 -5.27 8.60
C ILE A 100 -4.72 -3.85 8.18
N GLY A 101 -5.11 -3.47 6.98
CA GLY A 101 -4.86 -2.15 6.43
C GLY A 101 -6.12 -1.55 5.83
N TYR A 102 -6.27 -0.23 5.95
CA TYR A 102 -7.35 0.51 5.33
C TYR A 102 -6.81 1.76 4.66
N GLY A 103 -7.08 1.88 3.36
CA GLY A 103 -6.65 2.99 2.54
C GLY A 103 -7.82 3.66 1.83
N PHE A 104 -7.83 4.99 1.78
CA PHE A 104 -8.89 5.77 1.14
C PHE A 104 -8.36 7.06 0.51
N ALA A 105 -9.10 7.58 -0.47
CA ALA A 105 -8.84 8.87 -1.07
C ALA A 105 -9.33 9.99 -0.15
N VAL A 106 -8.47 10.96 0.16
CA VAL A 106 -8.78 12.11 1.01
C VAL A 106 -9.27 13.28 0.18
N THR A 107 -8.66 13.49 -1.00
CA THR A 107 -9.01 14.59 -1.89
C THR A 107 -9.10 14.13 -3.34
N SER A 108 -9.83 14.87 -4.16
CA SER A 108 -9.90 14.68 -5.61
C SER A 108 -8.56 15.00 -6.32
N SER A 109 -7.66 15.73 -5.68
CA SER A 109 -6.31 16.00 -6.20
C SER A 109 -5.35 14.82 -6.09
N GLY A 110 -5.81 13.69 -5.48
CA GLY A 110 -5.07 12.44 -5.40
C GLY A 110 -4.38 12.18 -4.05
N LEU A 111 -4.63 13.01 -3.02
CA LEU A 111 -4.15 12.68 -1.67
C LEU A 111 -4.86 11.42 -1.18
N ARG A 112 -4.08 10.43 -0.76
CA ARG A 112 -4.55 9.18 -0.16
C ARG A 112 -3.98 9.02 1.23
N ALA A 113 -4.80 8.48 2.14
CA ALA A 113 -4.37 8.06 3.46
C ALA A 113 -4.45 6.54 3.57
N GLU A 114 -3.52 5.97 4.31
CA GLU A 114 -3.49 4.54 4.63
C GLU A 114 -3.17 4.37 6.10
N THR A 115 -3.85 3.46 6.77
CA THR A 115 -3.51 3.01 8.12
C THR A 115 -3.32 1.50 8.11
N LYS A 116 -2.34 1.00 8.88
CA LYS A 116 -2.07 -0.43 9.03
C LYS A 116 -1.85 -0.76 10.49
N LEU A 117 -2.37 -1.91 10.88
CA LEU A 117 -2.11 -2.55 12.16
C LEU A 117 -1.59 -3.95 11.88
N SER A 118 -0.53 -4.34 12.54
CA SER A 118 -0.04 -5.72 12.48
C SER A 118 0.30 -6.25 13.85
N HIS A 119 0.10 -7.55 14.01
CA HIS A 119 0.49 -8.31 15.17
C HIS A 119 1.25 -9.54 14.71
N ASN A 120 2.47 -9.68 15.19
CA ASN A 120 3.34 -10.81 14.92
C ASN A 120 3.64 -11.52 16.25
N PHE A 121 3.36 -12.81 16.31
CA PHE A 121 3.74 -13.69 17.41
C PHE A 121 4.70 -14.75 16.89
N TYR A 122 5.72 -15.05 17.66
CA TYR A 122 6.61 -16.19 17.41
C TYR A 122 6.96 -16.90 18.70
N ALA A 123 7.06 -18.23 18.62
CA ALA A 123 7.68 -19.08 19.62
C ALA A 123 8.85 -19.80 18.94
N LEU A 124 9.99 -19.85 19.60
CA LEU A 124 11.16 -20.53 19.07
C LEU A 124 11.26 -21.93 19.64
N GLU A 125 11.66 -22.86 18.80
CA GLU A 125 11.88 -24.28 19.17
C GLU A 125 13.35 -24.66 19.10
N SER A 126 13.66 -25.89 19.48
CA SER A 126 15.01 -26.46 19.52
C SER A 126 15.89 -25.79 20.58
N SER A 127 17.00 -25.18 20.14
CA SER A 127 17.99 -24.57 21.04
C SER A 127 17.51 -23.32 21.78
N PHE A 128 16.32 -22.80 21.40
CA PHE A 128 15.74 -21.58 21.96
C PHE A 128 14.33 -21.83 22.53
N GLU A 129 14.08 -23.08 22.96
CA GLU A 129 12.80 -23.46 23.57
C GLU A 129 12.46 -22.57 24.78
N GLY A 130 11.19 -22.14 24.85
CA GLY A 130 10.71 -21.21 25.88
C GLY A 130 10.91 -19.71 25.53
N PHE A 131 11.56 -19.39 24.40
CA PHE A 131 11.68 -18.02 23.93
C PHE A 131 10.50 -17.68 23.02
N GLU A 132 9.72 -16.70 23.41
CA GLU A 132 8.56 -16.22 22.68
C GLU A 132 8.63 -14.71 22.54
N GLY A 133 8.03 -14.18 21.49
CA GLY A 133 7.95 -12.74 21.31
C GLY A 133 6.71 -12.30 20.56
N THR A 134 6.33 -11.06 20.81
CA THR A 134 5.28 -10.35 20.08
C THR A 134 5.81 -9.04 19.53
N ALA A 135 5.41 -8.71 18.33
CA ALA A 135 5.66 -7.41 17.73
C ALA A 135 4.32 -6.84 17.23
N GLU A 136 3.93 -5.71 17.79
CA GLU A 136 2.75 -4.96 17.38
C GLU A 136 3.21 -3.71 16.64
N THR A 137 2.63 -3.47 15.47
CA THR A 137 2.94 -2.29 14.66
C THR A 137 1.65 -1.55 14.33
N ALA A 138 1.68 -0.24 14.51
CA ALA A 138 0.67 0.67 14.00
C ALA A 138 1.34 1.71 13.10
N SER A 139 0.80 1.92 11.90
CA SER A 139 1.30 2.96 10.99
C SER A 139 0.18 3.75 10.34
N VAL A 140 0.49 5.01 10.02
CA VAL A 140 -0.35 5.90 9.23
C VAL A 140 0.53 6.51 8.15
N ALA A 141 0.07 6.46 6.90
CA ALA A 141 0.77 7.01 5.76
C ALA A 141 -0.13 7.94 4.95
N LEU A 142 0.49 8.98 4.37
CA LEU A 142 -0.10 9.87 3.39
C LEU A 142 0.70 9.79 2.09
N HIS A 143 0.00 9.68 0.97
CA HIS A 143 0.59 9.61 -0.36
C HIS A 143 -0.01 10.69 -1.23
N TYR A 144 0.82 11.50 -1.86
CA TYR A 144 0.38 12.56 -2.75
C TYR A 144 1.15 12.55 -4.08
N PRO A 145 0.46 12.39 -5.22
CA PRO A 145 1.07 12.46 -6.54
C PRO A 145 1.31 13.91 -6.93
N LEU A 146 2.55 14.37 -6.78
CA LEU A 146 2.98 15.71 -7.23
C LEU A 146 2.83 15.85 -8.75
N LYS A 147 3.21 14.80 -9.48
CA LYS A 147 2.99 14.69 -10.93
C LYS A 147 2.40 13.32 -11.24
N ARG A 148 1.33 13.29 -12.03
CA ARG A 148 0.68 12.06 -12.50
C ARG A 148 0.35 12.20 -13.97
N SER A 149 1.08 11.50 -14.81
CA SER A 149 0.90 11.44 -16.26
C SER A 149 1.25 10.06 -16.79
N VAL A 150 0.94 9.76 -18.04
CA VAL A 150 1.32 8.50 -18.70
C VAL A 150 2.84 8.34 -18.77
N GLN A 151 3.56 9.44 -18.95
CA GLN A 151 5.02 9.41 -19.13
C GLN A 151 5.80 9.58 -17.83
N THR A 152 5.30 10.41 -16.89
CA THR A 152 6.08 10.79 -15.69
C THR A 152 5.20 10.78 -14.47
N ASN A 153 5.62 10.08 -13.45
CA ASN A 153 4.98 10.08 -12.15
C ASN A 153 5.99 10.49 -11.08
N LEU A 154 5.55 11.34 -10.17
CA LEU A 154 6.31 11.77 -9.02
C LEU A 154 5.38 11.76 -7.81
N THR A 155 5.67 10.94 -6.82
CA THR A 155 4.84 10.76 -5.63
C THR A 155 5.66 11.04 -4.38
N VAL A 156 5.13 11.86 -3.49
CA VAL A 156 5.65 12.02 -2.14
C VAL A 156 4.81 11.20 -1.18
N SER A 157 5.45 10.54 -0.23
CA SER A 157 4.78 9.84 0.86
C SER A 157 5.43 10.19 2.19
N ILE A 158 4.59 10.28 3.22
CA ILE A 158 5.01 10.46 4.61
C ILE A 158 4.34 9.37 5.42
N GLU A 159 5.11 8.65 6.21
CA GLU A 159 4.63 7.57 7.08
C GLU A 159 5.12 7.79 8.50
N GLY A 160 4.22 7.65 9.47
CA GLY A 160 4.54 7.50 10.88
C GLY A 160 4.27 6.07 11.32
N LYS A 161 5.21 5.49 12.04
CA LYS A 161 5.17 4.10 12.52
C LYS A 161 5.44 4.05 14.02
N HIS A 162 4.70 3.19 14.72
CA HIS A 162 4.90 2.87 16.14
C HIS A 162 4.97 1.36 16.28
N ASP A 163 6.07 0.88 16.85
CA ASP A 163 6.31 -0.53 17.12
C ASP A 163 6.40 -0.76 18.63
N ARG A 164 5.80 -1.86 19.10
CA ARG A 164 5.99 -2.41 20.43
C ARG A 164 6.46 -3.85 20.28
N LEU A 165 7.60 -4.15 20.89
CA LEU A 165 8.20 -5.47 20.90
C LEU A 165 8.25 -5.96 22.35
N THR A 166 7.84 -7.19 22.58
CA THR A 166 7.91 -7.84 23.89
C THR A 166 8.49 -9.22 23.69
N ASP A 167 9.59 -9.50 24.38
CA ASP A 167 10.23 -10.81 24.39
C ASP A 167 10.13 -11.45 25.78
N THR A 168 9.80 -12.72 25.81
CA THR A 168 9.67 -13.52 27.03
C THR A 168 10.51 -14.79 26.93
N LEU A 169 11.01 -15.24 28.07
CA LEU A 169 11.68 -16.52 28.24
C LEU A 169 10.99 -17.27 29.38
N ASN A 170 10.42 -18.44 29.07
CA ASN A 170 9.65 -19.26 30.04
C ASN A 170 8.55 -18.45 30.75
N GLY A 171 7.89 -17.56 30.05
CA GLY A 171 6.83 -16.70 30.56
C GLY A 171 7.28 -15.47 31.34
N ALA A 172 8.59 -15.31 31.59
CA ALA A 172 9.16 -14.12 32.23
C ALA A 172 9.55 -13.09 31.12
N SER A 173 9.15 -11.83 31.29
CA SER A 173 9.55 -10.75 30.35
C SER A 173 11.05 -10.54 30.42
N VAL A 174 11.71 -10.64 29.27
CA VAL A 174 13.17 -10.44 29.11
C VAL A 174 13.44 -9.05 28.52
N ASP A 175 12.62 -8.60 27.59
CA ASP A 175 12.81 -7.33 26.92
C ASP A 175 11.46 -6.72 26.50
N ASN A 176 11.34 -5.39 26.65
CA ASN A 176 10.21 -4.61 26.19
C ASN A 176 10.73 -3.35 25.53
N LYS A 177 10.56 -3.26 24.21
CA LYS A 177 11.00 -2.11 23.42
C LYS A 177 9.83 -1.42 22.74
N THR A 178 9.92 -0.13 22.68
CA THR A 178 9.00 0.70 21.90
C THR A 178 9.83 1.56 20.97
N SER A 179 9.49 1.52 19.70
CA SER A 179 10.13 2.32 18.67
C SER A 179 9.10 3.23 17.98
N LYS A 180 9.52 4.43 17.63
CA LYS A 180 8.75 5.37 16.81
C LYS A 180 9.61 5.79 15.64
N ALA A 181 9.05 5.76 14.45
CA ALA A 181 9.76 6.12 13.24
C ALA A 181 8.90 6.99 12.33
N GLY A 182 9.52 7.95 11.67
CA GLY A 182 8.96 8.74 10.60
C GLY A 182 9.73 8.51 9.32
N THR A 183 9.04 8.31 8.21
CA THR A 183 9.65 8.14 6.90
C THR A 183 9.05 9.14 5.93
N ALA A 184 9.88 9.92 5.25
CA ALA A 184 9.50 10.71 4.09
C ALA A 184 10.18 10.13 2.85
N ARG A 185 9.41 9.91 1.78
CA ARG A 185 9.91 9.30 0.56
C ARG A 185 9.40 10.04 -0.66
N LEU A 186 10.29 10.25 -1.61
CA LEU A 186 10.00 10.72 -2.96
C LEU A 186 10.25 9.58 -3.93
N GLN A 187 9.23 9.18 -4.69
CA GLN A 187 9.29 8.14 -5.71
C GLN A 187 9.06 8.77 -7.07
N PHE A 188 9.81 8.35 -8.06
CA PHE A 188 9.63 8.80 -9.43
C PHE A 188 9.69 7.62 -10.40
N ASP A 189 8.96 7.74 -11.48
CA ASP A 189 9.12 6.96 -12.71
C ASP A 189 8.94 7.83 -13.93
N HIS A 190 9.74 7.55 -14.94
CA HIS A 190 9.70 8.23 -16.22
C HIS A 190 9.87 7.23 -17.36
N ARG A 191 8.98 7.33 -18.33
CA ARG A 191 9.07 6.58 -19.59
C ARG A 191 9.56 7.50 -20.67
N ASP A 192 10.66 7.15 -21.31
CA ASP A 192 11.21 7.89 -22.43
C ASP A 192 11.18 7.07 -23.73
N ALA A 193 11.31 7.76 -24.84
CA ALA A 193 11.45 7.15 -26.15
C ALA A 193 12.91 7.18 -26.63
N TRP A 194 13.85 7.58 -25.78
CA TRP A 194 15.26 7.70 -26.12
C TRP A 194 15.92 6.32 -26.08
N LEU A 195 16.71 5.98 -27.08
CA LEU A 195 17.39 4.68 -27.21
C LEU A 195 16.48 3.43 -27.21
N GLY A 196 15.23 3.55 -27.70
CA GLY A 196 14.38 2.38 -27.93
C GLY A 196 13.32 2.10 -26.89
N ALA A 197 12.77 3.13 -26.25
CA ALA A 197 11.75 3.07 -25.21
C ALA A 197 12.26 2.52 -23.86
N GLY A 198 12.80 3.43 -23.05
CA GLY A 198 13.28 3.14 -21.70
C GLY A 198 12.26 3.47 -20.61
N GLN A 199 12.47 2.90 -19.44
CA GLN A 199 11.82 3.31 -18.20
C GLN A 199 12.88 3.55 -17.13
N THR A 200 12.90 4.77 -16.57
CA THR A 200 13.73 5.13 -15.43
C THR A 200 12.86 5.27 -14.20
N PHE A 201 13.23 4.61 -13.12
CA PHE A 201 12.50 4.70 -11.85
C PHE A 201 13.47 4.71 -10.68
N GLY A 202 13.02 5.30 -9.57
CA GLY A 202 13.82 5.34 -8.35
C GLY A 202 13.06 5.95 -7.18
N SER A 203 13.73 5.95 -6.03
CA SER A 203 13.21 6.62 -4.84
C SER A 203 14.34 7.18 -3.99
N ILE A 204 14.04 8.29 -3.31
CA ILE A 204 14.88 8.88 -2.26
C ILE A 204 14.04 8.92 -1.00
N GLY A 205 14.58 8.45 0.11
CA GLY A 205 13.90 8.42 1.39
C GLY A 205 14.74 8.94 2.53
N LEU A 206 14.09 9.64 3.46
CA LEU A 206 14.62 10.02 4.75
C LEU A 206 13.86 9.24 5.81
N HIS A 207 14.58 8.56 6.68
CA HIS A 207 14.03 7.82 7.79
C HIS A 207 14.64 8.34 9.11
N LEU A 208 13.78 8.68 10.05
CA LEU A 208 14.14 9.13 11.39
C LEU A 208 13.37 8.29 12.40
N GLY A 209 14.05 7.81 13.41
CA GLY A 209 13.41 6.99 14.45
C GLY A 209 14.30 6.86 15.68
N ASP A 210 13.67 6.46 16.78
CA ASP A 210 14.31 6.10 18.04
C ASP A 210 13.82 4.70 18.48
N ILE A 211 14.63 4.06 19.33
CA ILE A 211 14.39 2.71 19.89
C ILE A 211 14.44 2.80 21.40
#